data_2024b545aff4ca64b572f292999f31c2
#
_entry.id   2024b545aff4ca64b572f292999f31c2
#
_cell.length_a   1.000
_cell.length_b   1.000
_cell.length_c   1.000
_cell.angle_alpha   90.00
_cell.angle_beta   90.00
_cell.angle_gamma   90.00
#
_symmetry.space_group_name_H-M   'P 1'
#
loop_
_entity.id
_entity.type
_entity.pdbx_description
1 polymer ?
#
loop_
_entity_poly.entity_id
_entity_poly.type
_entity_poly.pdbx_seq_one_letter_code
_entity_poly.pdbx_strand_id
1 'polypeptide(L)' 'MSDKPLSDLVRQGWEVAGYSVTDSSGETWHHKFLLRRQGQHKVLTVRKKMLGDGVVASEMEV' A
#
# COMPACT_ATOMS: atom_id res chain seq x y z
N MET A 1 13.16 -1.38 8.18
CA MET A 1 11.81 -1.38 7.62
C MET A 1 11.46 0.04 7.18
N SER A 2 10.90 0.19 5.99
CA SER A 2 10.63 1.52 5.45
C SER A 2 9.26 2.03 5.89
N ASP A 3 9.19 3.33 6.19
CA ASP A 3 7.92 3.99 6.44
C ASP A 3 7.23 4.44 5.16
N LYS A 4 7.83 4.13 4.01
CA LYS A 4 7.33 4.55 2.70
C LYS A 4 7.22 3.36 1.75
N PRO A 5 6.30 2.42 2.05
CA PRO A 5 6.24 1.18 1.26
C PRO A 5 5.88 1.42 -0.22
N LEU A 6 5.02 2.39 -0.51
CA LEU A 6 4.69 2.68 -1.90
C LEU A 6 5.90 3.21 -2.66
N SER A 7 6.64 4.14 -2.05
CA SER A 7 7.84 4.69 -2.69
C SER A 7 8.90 3.63 -2.94
N ASP A 8 9.03 2.68 -2.01
CA ASP A 8 9.97 1.59 -2.18
C ASP A 8 9.62 0.72 -3.38
N LEU A 9 8.32 0.41 -3.56
CA LEU A 9 7.89 -0.39 -4.69
C LEU A 9 8.04 0.35 -6.01
N VAL A 10 7.74 1.64 -6.02
CA VAL A 10 7.93 2.46 -7.22
C VAL A 10 9.39 2.47 -7.64
N ARG A 11 10.30 2.55 -6.68
CA ARG A 11 11.75 2.47 -6.97
C ARG A 11 12.16 1.12 -7.55
N GLN A 12 11.41 0.06 -7.25
CA GLN A 12 11.66 -1.27 -7.79
C GLN A 12 11.04 -1.47 -9.18
N GLY A 13 10.43 -0.44 -9.75
CA GLY A 13 9.85 -0.51 -11.07
C GLY A 13 8.34 -0.73 -11.11
N TRP A 14 7.67 -0.72 -9.97
CA TRP A 14 6.23 -0.88 -9.93
C TRP A 14 5.53 0.42 -10.31
N GLU A 15 4.46 0.33 -11.09
CA GLU A 15 3.62 1.45 -11.45
C GLU A 15 2.30 1.40 -10.69
N VAL A 16 1.80 2.56 -10.30
CA VAL A 16 0.47 2.64 -9.69
C VAL A 16 -0.56 2.63 -10.82
N ALA A 17 -1.35 1.56 -10.88
CA ALA A 17 -2.40 1.40 -11.89
C ALA A 17 -3.78 1.76 -11.33
N GLY A 18 -3.94 1.82 -10.02
CA GLY A 18 -5.20 2.20 -9.41
C GLY A 18 -5.00 2.54 -7.95
N TYR A 19 -5.96 3.25 -7.38
CA TYR A 19 -5.90 3.65 -5.98
C TYR A 19 -7.32 3.77 -5.43
N SER A 20 -7.52 3.26 -4.23
CA SER A 20 -8.78 3.45 -3.51
C SER A 20 -8.52 3.55 -2.02
N VAL A 21 -9.45 4.17 -1.32
CA VAL A 21 -9.41 4.31 0.13
C VAL A 21 -10.68 3.71 0.69
N THR A 22 -10.55 2.87 1.70
CA THR A 22 -11.71 2.35 2.41
C THR A 22 -11.62 2.74 3.87
N ASP A 23 -12.77 3.13 4.42
CA ASP A 23 -12.90 3.41 5.83
C ASP A 23 -13.12 2.09 6.56
N SER A 24 -12.22 1.76 7.47
CA SER A 24 -12.45 0.61 8.32
C SER A 24 -12.85 1.15 9.68
N SER A 25 -14.05 0.84 10.08
CA SER A 25 -14.71 1.25 11.32
C SER A 25 -13.79 1.94 12.35
N GLY A 26 -14.00 3.21 12.55
CA GLY A 26 -13.20 3.98 13.47
C GLY A 26 -12.29 4.96 12.76
N GLU A 27 -11.05 5.08 13.21
CA GLU A 27 -10.18 6.16 12.80
C GLU A 27 -9.13 5.77 11.77
N THR A 28 -9.15 4.53 11.31
CA THR A 28 -8.10 4.02 10.43
C THR A 28 -8.61 3.90 9.01
N TRP A 29 -7.91 4.55 8.09
CA TRP A 29 -8.20 4.47 6.67
C TRP A 29 -7.24 3.49 6.03
N HIS A 30 -7.78 2.59 5.20
CA HIS A 30 -6.97 1.65 4.43
C HIS A 30 -6.80 2.20 3.03
N HIS A 31 -5.55 2.47 2.66
CA HIS A 31 -5.19 2.93 1.32
C HIS A 31 -4.77 1.74 0.51
N LYS A 32 -5.43 1.51 -0.62
CA LYS A 32 -5.16 0.36 -1.47
C LYS A 32 -4.65 0.83 -2.82
N PHE A 33 -3.53 0.29 -3.22
CA PHE A 33 -2.90 0.62 -4.50
C PHE A 33 -2.81 -0.63 -5.34
N LEU A 34 -3.34 -0.56 -6.56
CA LEU A 34 -3.10 -1.61 -7.53
C LEU A 34 -1.82 -1.27 -8.28
N LEU A 35 -0.85 -2.15 -8.21
CA LEU A 35 0.46 -1.95 -8.81
C LEU A 35 0.69 -2.98 -9.91
N ARG A 36 1.42 -2.57 -10.94
CA ARG A 36 1.77 -3.48 -12.02
C ARG A 36 3.23 -3.31 -12.42
N ARG A 37 3.83 -4.40 -12.88
CA ARG A 37 5.20 -4.40 -13.37
C ARG A 37 5.40 -5.62 -14.26
N GLN A 38 5.66 -5.40 -15.56
CA GLN A 38 6.02 -6.48 -16.50
C GLN A 38 5.10 -7.70 -16.41
N GLY A 39 3.79 -7.47 -16.53
CA GLY A 39 2.83 -8.58 -16.48
C GLY A 39 2.50 -9.09 -15.08
N GLN A 40 3.09 -8.50 -14.06
CA GLN A 40 2.80 -8.84 -12.67
C GLN A 40 1.90 -7.78 -12.06
N HIS A 41 1.03 -8.21 -11.16
CA HIS A 41 0.13 -7.31 -10.44
C HIS A 41 0.15 -7.63 -8.96
N LYS A 42 0.06 -6.60 -8.14
CA LYS A 42 -0.12 -6.77 -6.71
C LYS A 42 -0.96 -5.64 -6.14
N VAL A 43 -1.57 -5.91 -5.01
CA VAL A 43 -2.30 -4.90 -4.25
C VAL A 43 -1.49 -4.59 -3.00
N LEU A 44 -1.14 -3.34 -2.83
CA LEU A 44 -0.50 -2.85 -1.61
C LEU A 44 -1.57 -2.16 -0.77
N THR A 45 -1.71 -2.60 0.47
CA THR A 45 -2.62 -1.97 1.44
C THR A 45 -1.79 -1.32 2.52
N VAL A 46 -2.02 -0.04 2.76
CA VAL A 46 -1.27 0.74 3.74
C VAL A 46 -2.26 1.39 4.69
N ARG A 47 -1.98 1.32 5.96
CA ARG A 47 -2.74 2.06 6.97
C ARG A 47 -1.79 2.63 8.02
N LYS A 48 -2.24 3.70 8.67
CA LYS A 48 -1.47 4.30 9.76
C LYS A 48 -1.50 3.37 10.97
N LYS A 49 -0.39 3.28 11.67
CA LYS A 49 -0.35 2.54 12.93
C LYS A 49 -1.28 3.19 13.95
N MET A 50 -1.95 2.37 14.73
CA MET A 50 -2.83 2.86 15.77
C MET A 50 -2.06 3.42 16.97
N LEU A 51 -0.90 2.85 17.24
CA LEU A 51 -0.02 3.30 18.33
C LEU A 51 1.37 3.54 17.78
N GLY A 52 1.93 4.68 18.14
CA GLY A 52 3.28 5.04 17.70
C GLY A 52 3.29 5.62 16.29
N ASP A 53 4.48 5.82 15.76
CA ASP A 53 4.69 6.37 14.43
C ASP A 53 4.84 5.26 13.39
N GLY A 54 4.63 5.61 12.14
CA GLY A 54 4.83 4.70 11.03
C GLY A 54 3.53 4.16 10.45
N VAL A 55 3.67 3.20 9.57
CA VAL A 55 2.54 2.61 8.86
C VAL A 55 2.63 1.09 8.89
N VAL A 56 1.46 0.47 8.71
CA VAL A 56 1.36 -0.97 8.52
C VAL A 56 1.03 -1.21 7.05
N ALA A 57 1.81 -2.05 6.41
CA ALA A 57 1.62 -2.34 4.99
C ALA A 57 1.51 -3.84 4.78
N SER A 58 0.68 -4.22 3.82
CA SER A 58 0.58 -5.61 3.38
C SER A 58 0.49 -5.66 1.87
N GLU A 59 0.99 -6.74 1.28
CA GLU A 59 1.03 -6.92 -0.16
C GLU A 59 0.36 -8.24 -0.51
N MET A 60 -0.39 -8.24 -1.61
CA MET A 60 -1.03 -9.44 -2.11
C MET A 60 -0.85 -9.49 -3.62
N GLU A 61 -0.23 -10.53 -4.11
CA GLU A 61 -0.12 -10.74 -5.55
C GLU A 61 -1.46 -11.22 -6.12
N VAL A 62 -1.81 -10.68 -7.25
CA VAL A 62 -3.09 -11.00 -7.89
C VAL A 62 -2.93 -11.30 -9.39
#